data_d04dedfa83cf59f9fb77dc04485282f2
#
_entry.id   d04dedfa83cf59f9fb77dc04485282f2
#
_cell.length_a   1.000
_cell.length_b   1.000
_cell.length_c   1.000
_cell.angle_alpha   90.00
_cell.angle_beta   90.00
_cell.angle_gamma   90.00
#
_symmetry.space_group_name_H-M   'P 1'
#
loop_
_entity.id
_entity.type
_entity.pdbx_description
1 polymer ?
#
loop_
_entity_poly.entity_id
_entity_poly.type
_entity_poly.pdbx_seq_one_letter_code
_entity_poly.pdbx_strand_id
1 'polypeptide(L)'
;MENAMRVMKTNDYSIFKTIDGNRQVQQKNVNNLIVSMKEKLLVCPIIVNEDNQVIDGQNRLAALESLRLPVYYLPVKGYGIREVQMLKDIS
;
A
#
# COMPACT_ATOMS: atom_id res chain seq x y z
N MET A 1 18.43 -11.24 14.92
CA MET A 1 18.06 -10.96 14.53
C MET A 1 17.39 -10.69 13.96
N GLU A 2 17.03 -10.68 13.59
CA GLU A 2 16.55 -10.49 13.10
C GLU A 2 15.81 -10.21 12.27
N ASN A 3 15.17 -9.90 12.06
CA ASN A 3 14.12 -9.64 11.08
C ASN A 3 14.10 -8.18 10.72
N ALA A 4 15.11 -7.78 10.01
CA ALA A 4 15.15 -6.42 9.52
C ALA A 4 14.00 -6.22 8.53
N MET A 5 13.04 -5.36 8.86
CA MET A 5 12.05 -4.92 7.90
C MET A 5 12.75 -4.08 6.84
N ARG A 6 12.49 -4.40 5.58
CA ARG A 6 13.16 -3.72 4.48
C ARG A 6 12.13 -3.17 3.50
N VAL A 7 12.26 -1.88 3.20
CA VAL A 7 11.43 -1.25 2.18
C VAL A 7 11.91 -1.72 0.81
N MET A 8 10.99 -2.22 0.02
CA MET A 8 11.23 -2.70 -1.33
C MET A 8 10.67 -1.70 -2.33
N LYS A 9 11.09 -1.81 -3.58
CA LYS A 9 10.63 -0.94 -4.67
C LYS A 9 10.32 -1.79 -5.89
N THR A 10 9.20 -1.49 -6.55
CA THR A 10 8.84 -2.20 -7.77
C THR A 10 8.06 -1.29 -8.71
N ASN A 11 8.15 -1.57 -10.00
CA ASN A 11 7.28 -0.98 -11.02
C ASN A 11 6.23 -1.99 -11.50
N ASP A 12 6.23 -3.19 -10.94
CA ASP A 12 5.28 -4.23 -11.31
C ASP A 12 4.12 -4.23 -10.33
N TYR A 13 3.03 -3.59 -10.73
CA TYR A 13 1.83 -3.46 -9.87
C TYR A 13 1.11 -4.79 -9.69
N SER A 14 1.33 -5.74 -10.59
CA SER A 14 0.63 -7.00 -10.59
C SER A 14 1.03 -7.93 -9.45
N ILE A 15 2.13 -7.65 -8.76
CA ILE A 15 2.56 -8.48 -7.64
C ILE A 15 1.69 -8.31 -6.40
N PHE A 16 0.92 -7.22 -6.34
CA PHE A 16 0.12 -6.90 -5.15
C PHE A 16 -1.25 -7.54 -5.25
N LYS A 17 -1.72 -8.06 -4.12
CA LYS A 17 -2.99 -8.79 -4.03
C LYS A 17 -3.88 -8.13 -2.98
N THR A 18 -5.18 -8.31 -3.15
CA THR A 18 -6.13 -7.87 -2.13
C THR A 18 -6.28 -8.93 -1.06
N ILE A 19 -6.75 -8.52 0.11
CA ILE A 19 -7.08 -9.44 1.18
C ILE A 19 -8.58 -9.30 1.46
N ASP A 20 -9.25 -10.44 1.65
CA ASP A 20 -10.68 -10.46 1.91
C ASP A 20 -10.99 -9.69 3.19
N GLY A 21 -12.01 -8.84 3.13
CA GLY A 21 -12.40 -8.03 4.27
C GLY A 21 -11.74 -6.66 4.33
N ASN A 22 -10.79 -6.39 3.45
CA ASN A 22 -10.22 -5.06 3.35
C ASN A 22 -11.19 -4.13 2.64
N ARG A 23 -11.01 -2.82 2.85
CA ARG A 23 -11.84 -1.82 2.19
C ARG A 23 -11.56 -1.80 0.70
N GLN A 24 -12.60 -1.50 -0.07
CA GLN A 24 -12.44 -1.29 -1.49
C GLN A 24 -11.73 0.05 -1.75
N VAL A 25 -11.04 0.11 -2.87
CA VAL A 25 -10.45 1.37 -3.32
C VAL A 25 -11.55 2.39 -3.55
N GLN A 26 -11.34 3.59 -3.01
CA GLN A 26 -12.29 4.70 -3.15
C GLN A 26 -11.75 5.65 -4.20
N GLN A 27 -12.45 5.78 -5.33
CA GLN A 27 -11.97 6.59 -6.44
C GLN A 27 -11.76 8.06 -6.04
N LYS A 28 -12.61 8.58 -5.16
CA LYS A 28 -12.44 9.94 -4.66
C LYS A 28 -11.11 10.11 -3.93
N ASN A 29 -10.76 9.14 -3.09
CA ASN A 29 -9.50 9.19 -2.35
C ASN A 29 -8.31 9.03 -3.28
N VAL A 30 -8.44 8.15 -4.29
CA VAL A 30 -7.40 7.99 -5.31
C VAL A 30 -7.17 9.29 -6.05
N ASN A 31 -8.25 9.96 -6.46
CA ASN A 31 -8.15 11.23 -7.18
C ASN A 31 -7.46 12.31 -6.34
N ASN A 32 -7.80 12.39 -5.06
CA ASN A 32 -7.18 13.34 -4.16
C ASN A 32 -5.68 13.05 -3.99
N LEU A 33 -5.32 11.78 -3.91
CA LEU A 33 -3.91 11.39 -3.81
C LEU A 33 -3.16 11.72 -5.09
N ILE A 34 -3.78 11.52 -6.26
CA ILE A 34 -3.14 11.84 -7.55
C ILE A 34 -2.83 13.33 -7.60
N VAL A 35 -3.78 14.18 -7.24
CA VAL A 35 -3.55 15.63 -7.23
C VAL A 35 -2.40 15.98 -6.29
N SER A 36 -2.41 15.41 -5.10
CA SER A 36 -1.36 15.65 -4.12
C SER A 36 0.02 15.20 -4.61
N MET A 37 0.07 14.02 -5.23
CA MET A 37 1.32 13.46 -5.74
C MET A 37 1.89 14.26 -6.91
N LYS A 38 1.02 14.85 -7.73
CA LYS A 38 1.48 15.71 -8.83
C LYS A 38 2.12 16.98 -8.30
N GLU A 39 1.64 17.45 -7.16
CA GLU A 39 2.20 18.63 -6.53
C GLU A 39 3.52 18.32 -5.84
N LYS A 40 3.53 17.25 -5.05
CA LYS A 40 4.74 16.80 -4.38
C LYS A 40 4.63 15.32 -4.04
N LEU A 41 5.54 14.53 -4.58
CA LEU A 41 5.56 13.10 -4.32
C LEU A 41 6.32 12.82 -3.02
N LEU A 42 5.57 12.39 -2.00
CA LEU A 42 6.17 11.98 -0.75
C LEU A 42 6.36 10.47 -0.76
N VAL A 43 7.51 10.01 -0.30
CA VAL A 43 7.78 8.58 -0.19
C VAL A 43 7.05 8.06 1.03
N CYS A 44 6.06 7.20 0.79
CA CYS A 44 5.27 6.62 1.86
C CYS A 44 4.96 5.17 1.47
N PRO A 45 5.73 4.21 1.99
CA PRO A 45 5.56 2.82 1.58
C PRO A 45 4.20 2.28 1.96
N ILE A 46 3.65 1.43 1.10
CA ILE A 46 2.47 0.64 1.46
C ILE A 46 2.93 -0.56 2.27
N ILE A 47 2.04 -1.12 3.07
CA ILE A 47 2.36 -2.28 3.91
C ILE A 47 1.69 -3.50 3.29
N VAL A 48 2.49 -4.55 3.11
CA VAL A 48 2.01 -5.83 2.59
C VAL A 48 2.45 -6.96 3.52
N ASN A 49 1.87 -8.13 3.36
CA ASN A 49 2.34 -9.31 4.09
C ASN A 49 3.25 -10.17 3.21
N GLU A 50 3.60 -11.36 3.70
CA GLU A 50 4.50 -12.27 2.99
C GLU A 50 3.93 -12.77 1.66
N ASP A 51 2.62 -12.67 1.48
CA ASP A 51 1.95 -13.07 0.24
C ASP A 51 1.67 -11.87 -0.68
N ASN A 52 2.25 -10.72 -0.36
CA ASN A 52 2.04 -9.47 -1.10
C ASN A 52 0.59 -8.99 -1.10
N GLN A 53 -0.17 -9.40 -0.09
CA GLN A 53 -1.50 -8.85 0.11
C GLN A 53 -1.37 -7.47 0.74
N VAL A 54 -2.10 -6.50 0.21
CA VAL A 54 -2.01 -5.12 0.68
C VAL A 54 -2.76 -4.99 1.99
N ILE A 55 -2.02 -4.66 3.05
CA ILE A 55 -2.55 -4.46 4.39
C ILE A 55 -2.97 -3.01 4.58
N ASP A 56 -2.14 -2.08 4.11
CA ASP A 56 -2.41 -0.65 4.22
C ASP A 56 -1.89 0.06 2.97
N GLY A 57 -2.70 0.95 2.42
CA GLY A 57 -2.30 1.79 1.30
C GLY A 57 -2.88 1.41 -0.05
N GLN A 58 -4.02 0.74 -0.12
CA GLN A 58 -4.58 0.35 -1.41
C GLN A 58 -4.96 1.56 -2.28
N ASN A 59 -5.44 2.65 -1.68
CA ASN A 59 -5.72 3.87 -2.46
C ASN A 59 -4.44 4.49 -3.00
N ARG A 60 -3.38 4.47 -2.20
CA ARG A 60 -2.07 4.97 -2.63
C ARG A 60 -1.52 4.11 -3.76
N LEU A 61 -1.64 2.79 -3.66
CA LEU A 61 -1.20 1.90 -4.73
C LEU A 61 -1.93 2.22 -6.04
N ALA A 62 -3.25 2.40 -5.98
CA ALA A 62 -4.03 2.73 -7.16
C ALA A 62 -3.60 4.06 -7.77
N ALA A 63 -3.32 5.06 -6.94
CA ALA A 63 -2.85 6.36 -7.42
C ALA A 63 -1.48 6.25 -8.09
N LEU A 64 -0.56 5.51 -7.47
CA LEU A 64 0.77 5.31 -8.05
C LEU A 64 0.69 4.58 -9.38
N GLU A 65 -0.16 3.58 -9.48
CA GLU A 65 -0.35 2.86 -10.74
C GLU A 65 -0.91 3.77 -11.82
N SER A 66 -1.88 4.61 -11.48
CA SER A 66 -2.47 5.56 -12.42
C SER A 66 -1.42 6.53 -12.97
N LEU A 67 -0.47 6.91 -12.15
CA LEU A 67 0.60 7.84 -12.51
C LEU A 67 1.82 7.13 -13.08
N ARG A 68 1.82 5.80 -13.11
CA ARG A 68 2.96 4.99 -13.58
C ARG A 68 4.21 5.26 -12.77
N LEU A 69 4.05 5.48 -11.48
CA LEU A 69 5.17 5.72 -10.57
C LEU A 69 5.56 4.45 -9.84
N PRO A 70 6.83 4.33 -9.44
CA PRO A 70 7.25 3.15 -8.68
C PRO A 70 6.56 3.07 -7.32
N VAL A 71 6.39 1.84 -6.84
CA VAL A 71 5.77 1.58 -5.55
C VAL A 71 6.85 1.18 -4.56
N TYR A 72 6.89 1.88 -3.44
CA TYR A 72 7.68 1.45 -2.29
C TYR A 72 6.75 0.69 -1.35
N TYR A 73 7.20 -0.45 -0.88
CA TYR A 73 6.37 -1.30 -0.03
C TYR A 73 7.20 -1.99 1.03
N LEU A 74 6.56 -2.24 2.18
CA LEU A 74 7.20 -2.86 3.33
C LEU A 74 6.50 -4.20 3.60
N PRO A 75 7.16 -5.32 3.30
CA PRO A 75 6.60 -6.63 3.66
C PRO A 75 6.72 -6.88 5.16
N VAL A 76 5.62 -7.26 5.80
CA VAL A 76 5.61 -7.60 7.21
C VAL A 76 4.96 -8.97 7.38
N LYS A 77 5.76 -9.95 7.74
CA LYS A 77 5.30 -11.31 7.88
C LYS A 77 4.26 -11.42 9.00
N GLY A 78 3.21 -12.18 8.74
CA GLY A 78 2.18 -12.45 9.73
C GLY A 78 1.02 -11.46 9.73
N TYR A 79 1.09 -10.39 8.95
CA TYR A 79 0.00 -9.44 8.87
C TYR A 79 -1.16 -9.99 8.03
N GLY A 80 -2.36 -9.74 8.50
CA GLY A 80 -3.58 -10.17 7.82
C GLY A 80 -4.72 -9.19 8.09
N ILE A 81 -5.94 -9.68 7.97
CA ILE A 81 -7.13 -8.81 8.12
C ILE A 81 -7.18 -8.15 9.50
N ARG A 82 -6.68 -8.81 10.52
CA ARG A 82 -6.67 -8.24 11.86
C ARG A 82 -5.84 -6.95 11.88
N GLU A 83 -4.67 -6.98 11.24
CA GLU A 83 -3.79 -5.82 11.19
C GLU A 83 -4.36 -4.73 10.28
N VAL A 84 -5.09 -5.10 9.22
CA VAL A 84 -5.82 -4.13 8.41
C VAL A 84 -6.72 -3.29 9.30
N GLN A 85 -7.49 -3.95 10.16
CA GLN A 85 -8.44 -3.25 11.04
C GLN A 85 -7.71 -2.42 12.09
N MET A 86 -6.62 -2.93 12.65
CA MET A 86 -5.84 -2.22 13.64
C MET A 86 -5.22 -0.94 13.06
N LEU A 87 -4.64 -1.03 11.87
CA LEU A 87 -4.04 0.13 11.21
C LEU A 87 -5.10 1.17 10.83
N LYS A 88 -6.29 0.71 10.46
CA LYS A 88 -7.39 1.59 10.16
C LYS A 88 -7.80 2.40 11.39
N ASP A 89 -7.76 1.78 12.57
CA ASP A 89 -8.21 2.43 13.80
C ASP A 89 -7.26 3.52 14.27
N ILE A 90 -5.99 3.46 13.89
CA ILE A 90 -4.99 4.43 14.32
C ILE A 90 -4.70 5.51 13.29
N SER A 91 -5.28 5.40 12.09
CA SER A 91 -5.02 6.37 11.01
C SER A 91 -6.01 7.51 10.99
#